data_b20fdef6865e72403f5f54afbbd1a3c3
#
_entry.id   b20fdef6865e72403f5f54afbbd1a3c3
#
_cell.length_a   1.000
_cell.length_b   1.000
_cell.length_c   1.000
_cell.angle_alpha   90.00
_cell.angle_beta   90.00
_cell.angle_gamma   90.00
#
_symmetry.space_group_name_H-M   'P 1'
#
loop_
_entity.id
_entity.type
_entity.pdbx_description
1 polymer ?
#
loop_
_entity_poly.entity_id
_entity_poly.type
_entity_poly.pdbx_seq_one_letter_code
_entity_poly.pdbx_strand_id
1 'polypeptide(L)'
;MQEELRTFLDQYVGCIRKNAEEMMDKAMPEADEELFSLYEKTGNRLRYEEVYFTRRKYLAVFGCLAILDGAETYVKKLVEVLKGICAEECWALPAHVHRDVDPDWRVCVDLFASETAQALAEIISLAGDVLPEDVRQEVRENIFRRVMNPFLESEPPYLPWEGADHNWNAVCGGNVGCIGMYLMKDEPERLNALLERLQRSLTHYIGGFAEDGTCMEGLDYFSYGFAYYVGFAEMLYRYTNGKTDLLAQEKCHKIALFQQKCYFPSGRTLSFSDGNSRDSYRMGLSCYLAMRYPDMVLPPVSVARGFEGDSCFRFLCNLRDVLWTRDYLKEEEKKQAAESVPGESCAAKGKESAKTDENKVMVLTAAQWNIAHGKSGGGMACKGGHNGEPHNHNDVGSFLYMLGDEML
;
A
#
# COMPACT_ATOMS: atom_id res chain seq x y z
N MET A 1 -10.68 -2.33 -21.58
CA MET A 1 -9.70 -2.35 -20.44
C MET A 1 -8.73 -1.17 -20.50
N GLN A 2 -7.91 -0.96 -21.55
CA GLN A 2 -6.95 0.17 -21.55
C GLN A 2 -7.63 1.54 -21.50
N GLU A 3 -8.73 1.74 -22.20
CA GLU A 3 -9.51 2.98 -22.16
C GLU A 3 -10.13 3.22 -20.78
N GLU A 4 -10.66 2.18 -20.16
CA GLU A 4 -11.17 2.24 -18.78
C GLU A 4 -10.08 2.59 -17.77
N LEU A 5 -8.86 2.02 -17.93
CA LEU A 5 -7.70 2.35 -17.09
C LEU A 5 -7.24 3.80 -17.28
N ARG A 6 -7.24 4.32 -18.50
CA ARG A 6 -6.95 5.75 -18.76
C ARG A 6 -7.99 6.64 -18.10
N THR A 7 -9.27 6.30 -18.28
CA THR A 7 -10.39 7.02 -17.65
C THR A 7 -10.27 7.00 -16.13
N PHE A 8 -9.94 5.84 -15.53
CA PHE A 8 -9.68 5.73 -14.10
C PHE A 8 -8.54 6.65 -13.66
N LEU A 9 -7.42 6.62 -14.37
CA LEU A 9 -6.24 7.42 -14.05
C LEU A 9 -6.53 8.92 -14.13
N ASP A 10 -7.24 9.36 -15.18
CA ASP A 10 -7.63 10.76 -15.34
C ASP A 10 -8.59 11.22 -14.24
N GLN A 11 -9.55 10.38 -13.86
CA GLN A 11 -10.44 10.63 -12.73
C GLN A 11 -9.70 10.68 -11.40
N TYR A 12 -8.73 9.77 -11.20
CA TYR A 12 -7.92 9.72 -9.97
C TYR A 12 -7.10 10.99 -9.80
N VAL A 13 -6.35 11.39 -10.83
CA VAL A 13 -5.55 12.63 -10.82
C VAL A 13 -6.46 13.87 -10.76
N GLY A 14 -7.58 13.85 -11.47
CA GLY A 14 -8.60 14.91 -11.40
C GLY A 14 -9.16 15.08 -9.99
N CYS A 15 -9.38 14.00 -9.26
CA CYS A 15 -9.80 14.02 -7.86
C CYS A 15 -8.73 14.67 -6.96
N ILE A 16 -7.44 14.35 -7.16
CA ILE A 16 -6.34 14.99 -6.40
C ILE A 16 -6.33 16.50 -6.66
N ARG A 17 -6.46 16.93 -7.93
CA ARG A 17 -6.49 18.37 -8.29
C ARG A 17 -7.69 19.10 -7.68
N LYS A 18 -8.87 18.50 -7.73
CA LYS A 18 -10.07 19.04 -7.10
C LYS A 18 -9.88 19.24 -5.60
N ASN A 19 -9.32 18.26 -4.91
CA ASN A 19 -8.99 18.38 -3.50
C ASN A 19 -7.98 19.52 -3.25
N ALA A 20 -6.98 19.67 -4.10
CA ALA A 20 -6.03 20.79 -3.98
C ALA A 20 -6.72 22.15 -4.09
N GLU A 21 -7.63 22.33 -5.05
CA GLU A 21 -8.42 23.54 -5.20
C GLU A 21 -9.24 23.86 -3.94
N GLU A 22 -9.90 22.84 -3.37
CA GLU A 22 -10.71 22.97 -2.16
C GLU A 22 -9.89 23.28 -0.89
N MET A 23 -8.62 22.89 -0.87
CA MET A 23 -7.72 22.97 0.30
C MET A 23 -6.72 24.14 0.20
N MET A 24 -6.57 24.75 -0.96
CA MET A 24 -5.53 25.75 -1.25
C MET A 24 -5.52 26.91 -0.25
N ASP A 25 -6.70 27.48 0.00
CA ASP A 25 -6.86 28.66 0.86
C ASP A 25 -7.22 28.29 2.31
N LYS A 26 -7.30 27.00 2.64
CA LYS A 26 -7.61 26.53 3.99
C LYS A 26 -6.33 26.24 4.77
N ALA A 27 -6.31 26.60 6.03
CA ALA A 27 -5.27 26.15 6.94
C ALA A 27 -5.38 24.65 7.20
N MET A 28 -4.26 23.96 7.30
CA MET A 28 -4.21 22.59 7.76
C MET A 28 -4.65 22.54 9.23
N PRO A 29 -5.59 21.65 9.64
CA PRO A 29 -6.07 21.60 11.00
C PRO A 29 -4.96 21.27 12.00
N GLU A 30 -5.07 21.78 13.22
CA GLU A 30 -4.11 21.51 14.29
C GLU A 30 -4.42 20.17 14.97
N ALA A 31 -3.40 19.35 15.14
CA ALA A 31 -3.44 18.12 15.94
C ALA A 31 -2.81 18.45 17.30
N ASP A 32 -3.63 18.93 18.23
CA ASP A 32 -3.18 19.43 19.51
C ASP A 32 -3.08 18.34 20.59
N GLU A 33 -2.46 18.68 21.71
CA GLU A 33 -2.27 17.80 22.88
C GLU A 33 -3.62 17.37 23.51
N GLU A 34 -4.64 18.20 23.45
CA GLU A 34 -5.95 17.87 24.02
C GLU A 34 -6.57 16.68 23.26
N LEU A 35 -6.54 16.76 21.92
CA LEU A 35 -6.98 15.67 21.05
C LEU A 35 -6.10 14.41 21.18
N PHE A 36 -4.77 14.58 21.22
CA PHE A 36 -3.85 13.45 21.38
C PHE A 36 -4.12 12.66 22.66
N SER A 37 -4.33 13.36 23.77
CA SER A 37 -4.57 12.74 25.09
C SER A 37 -5.96 12.11 25.26
N LEU A 38 -6.90 12.29 24.32
CA LEU A 38 -8.23 11.72 24.42
C LEU A 38 -8.24 10.19 24.47
N TYR A 39 -7.35 9.54 23.72
CA TYR A 39 -7.27 8.08 23.73
C TYR A 39 -6.89 7.56 25.11
N GLU A 40 -5.86 8.11 25.71
CA GLU A 40 -5.40 7.73 27.06
C GLU A 40 -6.49 7.98 28.13
N LYS A 41 -7.22 9.10 28.03
CA LYS A 41 -8.23 9.50 29.01
C LYS A 41 -9.57 8.76 28.87
N THR A 42 -9.95 8.42 27.63
CA THR A 42 -11.33 7.99 27.34
C THR A 42 -11.44 6.78 26.41
N GLY A 43 -10.34 6.31 25.83
CA GLY A 43 -10.32 5.29 24.76
C GLY A 43 -10.76 5.82 23.39
N ASN A 44 -11.06 7.12 23.27
CA ASN A 44 -11.50 7.70 22.00
C ASN A 44 -10.30 8.04 21.11
N ARG A 45 -10.11 7.24 20.04
CA ARG A 45 -9.07 7.46 19.03
C ARG A 45 -9.59 8.27 17.83
N LEU A 46 -10.87 8.17 17.51
CA LEU A 46 -11.42 8.63 16.24
C LEU A 46 -11.30 10.14 16.04
N ARG A 47 -11.47 10.94 17.10
CA ARG A 47 -11.37 12.40 16.99
C ARG A 47 -9.97 12.89 16.63
N TYR A 48 -8.95 12.27 17.20
CA TYR A 48 -7.57 12.60 16.83
C TYR A 48 -7.26 12.11 15.42
N GLU A 49 -7.67 10.90 15.09
CA GLU A 49 -7.45 10.29 13.77
C GLU A 49 -8.09 11.08 12.63
N GLU A 50 -9.28 11.63 12.82
CA GLU A 50 -9.93 12.50 11.84
C GLU A 50 -9.05 13.71 11.48
N VAL A 51 -8.49 14.38 12.48
CA VAL A 51 -7.57 15.51 12.28
C VAL A 51 -6.26 15.03 11.68
N TYR A 52 -5.68 13.97 12.23
CA TYR A 52 -4.42 13.38 11.77
C TYR A 52 -4.48 12.99 10.29
N PHE A 53 -5.50 12.25 9.87
CA PHE A 53 -5.64 11.81 8.48
C PHE A 53 -6.01 12.96 7.54
N THR A 54 -6.72 13.99 8.03
CA THR A 54 -6.88 15.23 7.27
C THR A 54 -5.54 15.88 6.96
N ARG A 55 -4.62 15.95 7.92
CA ARG A 55 -3.25 16.45 7.70
C ARG A 55 -2.47 15.58 6.70
N ARG A 56 -2.63 14.26 6.76
CA ARG A 56 -2.03 13.33 5.77
C ARG A 56 -2.67 13.49 4.39
N LYS A 57 -3.95 13.87 4.32
CA LYS A 57 -4.59 14.26 3.05
C LYS A 57 -3.91 15.47 2.42
N TYR A 58 -3.61 16.53 3.20
CA TYR A 58 -2.82 17.66 2.70
C TYR A 58 -1.47 17.21 2.16
N LEU A 59 -0.75 16.37 2.89
CA LEU A 59 0.55 15.84 2.46
C LEU A 59 0.43 15.04 1.16
N ALA A 60 -0.56 14.16 1.05
CA ALA A 60 -0.78 13.33 -0.13
C ALA A 60 -1.16 14.16 -1.35
N VAL A 61 -2.09 15.11 -1.21
CA VAL A 61 -2.57 15.96 -2.31
C VAL A 61 -1.44 16.82 -2.85
N PHE A 62 -0.81 17.62 -2.01
CA PHE A 62 0.20 18.58 -2.48
C PHE A 62 1.54 17.91 -2.79
N GLY A 63 1.89 16.83 -2.11
CA GLY A 63 3.05 16.00 -2.43
C GLY A 63 2.93 15.31 -3.79
N CYS A 64 1.81 14.67 -4.08
CA CYS A 64 1.56 14.09 -5.39
C CYS A 64 1.61 15.13 -6.50
N LEU A 65 0.95 16.29 -6.33
CA LEU A 65 0.94 17.32 -7.37
C LEU A 65 2.29 18.00 -7.57
N ALA A 66 3.09 18.17 -6.52
CA ALA A 66 4.46 18.66 -6.65
C ALA A 66 5.33 17.70 -7.49
N ILE A 67 5.13 16.39 -7.34
CA ILE A 67 5.86 15.37 -8.12
C ILE A 67 5.32 15.26 -9.56
N LEU A 68 3.99 15.31 -9.72
CA LEU A 68 3.36 15.05 -11.02
C LEU A 68 3.34 16.27 -11.94
N ASP A 69 3.10 17.45 -11.38
CA ASP A 69 2.89 18.70 -12.11
C ASP A 69 4.01 19.74 -11.86
N GLY A 70 4.56 19.78 -10.64
CA GLY A 70 5.61 20.71 -10.25
C GLY A 70 5.19 22.20 -10.26
N ALA A 71 3.88 22.49 -10.30
CA ALA A 71 3.38 23.86 -10.37
C ALA A 71 3.70 24.66 -9.08
N GLU A 72 4.20 25.89 -9.23
CA GLU A 72 4.66 26.74 -8.14
C GLU A 72 3.60 26.92 -7.03
N THR A 73 2.34 27.02 -7.39
CA THR A 73 1.21 27.16 -6.44
C THR A 73 1.09 25.94 -5.51
N TYR A 74 1.22 24.73 -6.05
CA TYR A 74 1.19 23.51 -5.26
C TYR A 74 2.43 23.37 -4.39
N VAL A 75 3.61 23.73 -4.93
CA VAL A 75 4.87 23.70 -4.20
C VAL A 75 4.85 24.65 -3.00
N LYS A 76 4.33 25.89 -3.15
CA LYS A 76 4.18 26.84 -2.04
C LYS A 76 3.32 26.26 -0.92
N LYS A 77 2.17 25.67 -1.28
CA LYS A 77 1.29 25.05 -0.27
C LYS A 77 1.94 23.82 0.37
N LEU A 78 2.65 23.01 -0.41
CA LEU A 78 3.40 21.89 0.10
C LEU A 78 4.43 22.31 1.15
N VAL A 79 5.17 23.40 0.95
CA VAL A 79 6.12 23.94 1.95
C VAL A 79 5.43 24.23 3.29
N GLU A 80 4.24 24.85 3.28
CA GLU A 80 3.45 25.06 4.50
C GLU A 80 3.08 23.74 5.17
N VAL A 81 2.64 22.75 4.37
CA VAL A 81 2.27 21.41 4.84
C VAL A 81 3.48 20.69 5.46
N LEU A 82 4.62 20.68 4.77
CA LEU A 82 5.85 20.04 5.27
C LEU A 82 6.28 20.61 6.62
N LYS A 83 6.30 21.94 6.77
CA LYS A 83 6.60 22.61 8.04
C LYS A 83 5.60 22.24 9.13
N GLY A 84 4.32 22.21 8.79
CA GLY A 84 3.27 21.81 9.72
C GLY A 84 3.38 20.36 10.20
N ILE A 85 3.74 19.42 9.31
CA ILE A 85 3.99 18.01 9.68
C ILE A 85 5.27 17.88 10.53
N CYS A 86 6.34 18.60 10.20
CA CYS A 86 7.56 18.61 10.99
C CYS A 86 7.36 19.16 12.41
N ALA A 87 6.42 20.10 12.58
CA ALA A 87 6.07 20.69 13.87
C ALA A 87 5.22 19.77 14.77
N GLU A 88 4.65 18.68 14.28
CA GLU A 88 3.90 17.72 15.10
C GLU A 88 4.79 17.15 16.22
N GLU A 89 4.23 16.96 17.40
CA GLU A 89 4.98 16.41 18.55
C GLU A 89 5.34 14.93 18.34
N CYS A 90 4.40 14.14 17.80
CA CYS A 90 4.57 12.72 17.50
C CYS A 90 3.95 12.39 16.14
N TRP A 91 4.56 11.48 15.39
CA TRP A 91 4.00 10.97 14.14
C TRP A 91 3.23 9.67 14.31
N ALA A 92 3.43 8.97 15.42
CA ALA A 92 2.65 7.78 15.76
C ALA A 92 1.25 8.16 16.26
N LEU A 93 0.29 7.24 16.10
CA LEU A 93 -1.05 7.44 16.66
C LEU A 93 -1.07 7.27 18.18
N PRO A 94 -1.95 8.00 18.89
CA PRO A 94 -2.10 7.86 20.35
C PRO A 94 -2.38 6.42 20.81
N ALA A 95 -3.07 5.63 20.00
CA ALA A 95 -3.37 4.23 20.31
C ALA A 95 -2.16 3.28 20.22
N HIS A 96 -1.05 3.74 19.64
CA HIS A 96 0.17 2.96 19.44
C HIS A 96 1.31 3.36 20.37
N VAL A 97 1.11 4.36 21.22
CA VAL A 97 2.12 4.85 22.17
C VAL A 97 1.66 4.67 23.61
N HIS A 98 2.62 4.49 24.51
CA HIS A 98 2.40 4.29 25.94
C HIS A 98 3.18 5.35 26.73
N ARG A 99 2.59 6.55 26.86
CA ARG A 99 3.24 7.73 27.42
C ARG A 99 3.64 7.60 28.89
N ASP A 100 2.96 6.74 29.61
CA ASP A 100 3.17 6.45 31.04
C ASP A 100 4.36 5.52 31.30
N VAL A 101 4.76 4.72 30.31
CA VAL A 101 5.82 3.72 30.46
C VAL A 101 7.00 3.91 29.49
N ASP A 102 6.80 4.59 28.38
CA ASP A 102 7.81 4.85 27.34
C ASP A 102 8.22 6.33 27.36
N PRO A 103 9.42 6.69 27.86
CA PRO A 103 9.91 8.05 27.84
C PRO A 103 10.15 8.59 26.44
N ASP A 104 10.39 7.70 25.49
CA ASP A 104 10.71 8.02 24.09
C ASP A 104 9.50 7.93 23.14
N TRP A 105 8.28 7.91 23.70
CA TRP A 105 7.03 7.77 22.92
C TRP A 105 6.91 8.69 21.71
N ARG A 106 7.58 9.86 21.73
CA ARG A 106 7.56 10.84 20.62
C ARG A 106 8.29 10.37 19.37
N VAL A 107 9.13 9.36 19.50
CA VAL A 107 9.91 8.76 18.43
C VAL A 107 9.53 7.29 18.21
N CYS A 108 8.32 6.90 18.63
CA CYS A 108 7.77 5.58 18.38
C CYS A 108 7.66 5.33 16.87
N VAL A 109 8.27 4.25 16.39
CA VAL A 109 8.24 3.84 14.99
C VAL A 109 7.09 2.85 14.80
N ASP A 110 5.88 3.40 14.67
CA ASP A 110 4.66 2.66 14.32
C ASP A 110 4.36 2.70 12.81
N LEU A 111 3.22 2.18 12.41
CA LEU A 111 2.73 2.22 11.04
C LEU A 111 2.76 3.66 10.47
N PHE A 112 2.15 4.60 11.19
CA PHE A 112 1.90 5.95 10.70
C PHE A 112 3.11 6.88 10.79
N ALA A 113 3.99 6.68 11.77
CA ALA A 113 5.26 7.37 11.81
C ALA A 113 6.15 6.94 10.63
N SER A 114 6.20 5.64 10.33
CA SER A 114 6.95 5.11 9.19
C SER A 114 6.36 5.57 7.85
N GLU A 115 5.02 5.56 7.69
CA GLU A 115 4.33 6.07 6.50
C GLU A 115 4.57 7.58 6.30
N THR A 116 4.53 8.36 7.37
CA THR A 116 4.80 9.81 7.32
C THR A 116 6.23 10.07 6.88
N ALA A 117 7.20 9.40 7.51
CA ALA A 117 8.61 9.56 7.18
C ALA A 117 8.92 9.14 5.73
N GLN A 118 8.29 8.05 5.25
CA GLN A 118 8.44 7.60 3.87
C GLN A 118 7.87 8.62 2.88
N ALA A 119 6.66 9.14 3.14
CA ALA A 119 6.05 10.17 2.30
C ALA A 119 6.95 11.41 2.19
N LEU A 120 7.45 11.88 3.32
CA LEU A 120 8.36 13.02 3.38
C LEU A 120 9.66 12.75 2.63
N ALA A 121 10.28 11.58 2.83
CA ALA A 121 11.52 11.20 2.15
C ALA A 121 11.35 11.12 0.62
N GLU A 122 10.25 10.53 0.17
CA GLU A 122 9.94 10.43 -1.25
C GLU A 122 9.66 11.81 -1.87
N ILE A 123 8.89 12.66 -1.19
CA ILE A 123 8.58 14.03 -1.64
C ILE A 123 9.87 14.85 -1.80
N ILE A 124 10.73 14.92 -0.78
CA ILE A 124 11.97 15.72 -0.87
C ILE A 124 13.00 15.14 -1.85
N SER A 125 12.86 13.85 -2.20
CA SER A 125 13.74 13.20 -3.18
C SER A 125 13.24 13.36 -4.61
N LEU A 126 11.93 13.30 -4.85
CA LEU A 126 11.34 13.35 -6.20
C LEU A 126 10.96 14.78 -6.63
N ALA A 127 10.58 15.65 -5.69
CA ALA A 127 10.29 17.06 -5.93
C ALA A 127 11.39 17.99 -5.40
N GLY A 128 12.59 17.45 -5.10
CA GLY A 128 13.69 18.20 -4.46
C GLY A 128 14.12 19.45 -5.20
N ASP A 129 14.14 19.42 -6.53
CA ASP A 129 14.59 20.53 -7.35
C ASP A 129 13.70 21.78 -7.25
N VAL A 130 12.43 21.63 -6.87
CA VAL A 130 11.47 22.73 -6.72
C VAL A 130 11.26 23.16 -5.26
N LEU A 131 11.78 22.42 -4.28
CA LEU A 131 11.66 22.72 -2.86
C LEU A 131 12.86 23.54 -2.35
N PRO A 132 12.63 24.52 -1.44
CA PRO A 132 13.72 25.24 -0.77
C PRO A 132 14.65 24.29 0.00
N GLU A 133 15.96 24.58 -0.02
CA GLU A 133 16.98 23.74 0.61
C GLU A 133 16.80 23.63 2.12
N ASP A 134 16.48 24.76 2.79
CA ASP A 134 16.22 24.79 4.22
C ASP A 134 15.04 23.90 4.63
N VAL A 135 13.97 23.85 3.81
CA VAL A 135 12.83 22.97 4.04
C VAL A 135 13.21 21.50 3.86
N ARG A 136 13.99 21.19 2.80
CA ARG A 136 14.47 19.81 2.59
C ARG A 136 15.33 19.32 3.75
N GLN A 137 16.20 20.19 4.25
CA GLN A 137 17.07 19.88 5.39
C GLN A 137 16.25 19.66 6.67
N GLU A 138 15.29 20.57 6.98
CA GLU A 138 14.41 20.44 8.13
C GLU A 138 13.62 19.12 8.10
N VAL A 139 13.06 18.77 6.94
CA VAL A 139 12.33 17.51 6.74
C VAL A 139 13.25 16.31 6.95
N ARG A 140 14.44 16.31 6.36
CA ARG A 140 15.44 15.25 6.53
C ARG A 140 15.80 15.04 8.00
N GLU A 141 16.08 16.11 8.73
CA GLU A 141 16.43 16.05 10.17
C GLU A 141 15.28 15.44 11.00
N ASN A 142 14.03 15.81 10.71
CA ASN A 142 12.87 15.24 11.38
C ASN A 142 12.70 13.75 11.08
N ILE A 143 12.89 13.31 9.82
CA ILE A 143 12.84 11.88 9.44
C ILE A 143 13.88 11.08 10.22
N PHE A 144 15.13 11.57 10.27
CA PHE A 144 16.19 10.88 11.00
C PHE A 144 15.91 10.84 12.51
N ARG A 145 15.57 11.97 13.11
CA ARG A 145 15.29 12.05 14.55
C ARG A 145 14.13 11.16 14.99
N ARG A 146 13.08 11.07 14.20
CA ARG A 146 11.83 10.40 14.61
C ARG A 146 11.72 8.93 14.20
N VAL A 147 12.37 8.53 13.11
CA VAL A 147 12.22 7.18 12.58
C VAL A 147 13.55 6.48 12.32
N MET A 148 14.47 7.15 11.60
CA MET A 148 15.68 6.44 11.18
C MET A 148 16.66 6.18 12.34
N ASN A 149 16.94 7.17 13.19
CA ASN A 149 17.82 6.96 14.34
C ASN A 149 17.24 5.96 15.34
N PRO A 150 15.97 6.05 15.78
CA PRO A 150 15.38 5.03 16.64
C PRO A 150 15.47 3.61 16.08
N PHE A 151 15.30 3.43 14.76
CA PHE A 151 15.47 2.14 14.13
C PHE A 151 16.94 1.69 14.06
N LEU A 152 17.85 2.58 13.60
CA LEU A 152 19.26 2.25 13.38
C LEU A 152 20.03 2.00 14.69
N GLU A 153 19.64 2.68 15.75
CA GLU A 153 20.27 2.60 17.07
C GLU A 153 19.63 1.55 17.98
N SER A 154 18.53 0.91 17.54
CA SER A 154 17.87 -0.15 18.31
C SER A 154 18.77 -1.38 18.43
N GLU A 155 18.85 -1.94 19.66
CA GLU A 155 19.56 -3.17 19.97
C GLU A 155 18.59 -4.34 20.11
N PRO A 156 19.03 -5.60 19.98
CA PRO A 156 18.18 -6.76 20.24
C PRO A 156 17.65 -6.81 21.71
N PRO A 157 16.36 -7.16 21.93
CA PRO A 157 15.36 -7.44 20.90
C PRO A 157 14.99 -6.18 20.12
N TYR A 158 15.04 -6.26 18.78
CA TYR A 158 14.70 -5.14 17.90
C TYR A 158 13.24 -4.68 18.06
N LEU A 159 12.79 -3.76 17.21
CA LEU A 159 11.43 -3.25 17.27
C LEU A 159 10.41 -4.40 17.09
N PRO A 160 9.31 -4.43 17.88
CA PRO A 160 8.38 -5.57 17.90
C PRO A 160 7.83 -5.96 16.54
N TRP A 161 7.61 -4.98 15.65
CA TRP A 161 7.09 -5.25 14.31
C TRP A 161 8.08 -6.00 13.40
N GLU A 162 9.38 -6.03 13.70
CA GLU A 162 10.37 -6.74 12.88
C GLU A 162 10.22 -8.26 12.91
N GLY A 163 9.66 -8.80 13.99
CA GLY A 163 9.34 -10.22 14.11
C GLY A 163 7.88 -10.56 13.79
N ALA A 164 7.06 -9.57 13.45
CA ALA A 164 5.65 -9.80 13.18
C ALA A 164 5.43 -10.46 11.81
N ASP A 165 4.46 -11.36 11.74
CA ASP A 165 4.07 -12.10 10.53
C ASP A 165 2.84 -11.48 9.82
N HIS A 166 2.49 -10.26 10.18
CA HIS A 166 1.36 -9.50 9.66
C HIS A 166 1.79 -8.13 9.10
N ASN A 167 0.82 -7.34 8.62
CA ASN A 167 1.01 -6.08 7.91
C ASN A 167 1.98 -5.07 8.56
N TRP A 168 2.10 -5.02 9.90
CA TRP A 168 3.02 -4.11 10.57
C TRP A 168 4.47 -4.28 10.11
N ASN A 169 4.91 -5.52 9.94
CA ASN A 169 6.26 -5.82 9.46
C ASN A 169 6.50 -5.23 8.06
N ALA A 170 5.57 -5.48 7.13
CA ALA A 170 5.69 -4.99 5.75
C ALA A 170 5.60 -3.47 5.65
N VAL A 171 4.69 -2.85 6.41
CA VAL A 171 4.49 -1.40 6.37
C VAL A 171 5.69 -0.68 6.99
N CYS A 172 6.03 -0.98 8.23
CA CYS A 172 7.16 -0.32 8.89
C CYS A 172 8.48 -0.64 8.19
N GLY A 173 8.76 -1.92 7.93
CA GLY A 173 10.01 -2.35 7.29
C GLY A 173 10.15 -1.86 5.86
N GLY A 174 9.07 -1.93 5.07
CA GLY A 174 9.04 -1.40 3.70
C GLY A 174 9.31 0.10 3.66
N ASN A 175 8.65 0.87 4.53
CA ASN A 175 8.85 2.31 4.61
C ASN A 175 10.28 2.68 5.03
N VAL A 176 10.80 2.08 6.10
CA VAL A 176 12.19 2.33 6.56
C VAL A 176 13.20 2.02 5.46
N GLY A 177 13.00 0.92 4.73
CA GLY A 177 13.86 0.56 3.61
C GLY A 177 13.79 1.56 2.46
N CYS A 178 12.61 2.03 2.10
CA CYS A 178 12.44 3.09 1.10
C CYS A 178 13.13 4.40 1.53
N ILE A 179 12.95 4.82 2.79
CA ILE A 179 13.63 6.00 3.34
C ILE A 179 15.14 5.87 3.23
N GLY A 180 15.69 4.71 3.62
CA GLY A 180 17.13 4.45 3.51
C GLY A 180 17.63 4.61 2.08
N MET A 181 16.96 4.01 1.11
CA MET A 181 17.33 4.11 -0.31
C MET A 181 17.19 5.52 -0.89
N TYR A 182 16.30 6.36 -0.34
CA TYR A 182 16.22 7.77 -0.72
C TYR A 182 17.33 8.62 -0.09
N LEU A 183 17.56 8.48 1.22
CA LEU A 183 18.30 9.46 2.00
C LEU A 183 19.71 9.03 2.46
N MET A 184 20.10 7.76 2.29
CA MET A 184 21.40 7.25 2.77
C MET A 184 22.34 6.82 1.64
N LYS A 185 22.17 7.33 0.44
CA LYS A 185 23.00 6.95 -0.74
C LYS A 185 24.48 7.21 -0.53
N ASP A 186 24.82 8.22 0.26
CA ASP A 186 26.21 8.61 0.57
C ASP A 186 26.81 7.78 1.73
N GLU A 187 26.04 6.88 2.33
CA GLU A 187 26.42 5.98 3.42
C GLU A 187 26.24 4.50 3.03
N PRO A 188 26.89 4.01 1.97
CA PRO A 188 26.55 2.71 1.35
C PRO A 188 26.69 1.51 2.29
N GLU A 189 27.68 1.51 3.18
CA GLU A 189 27.87 0.42 4.16
C GLU A 189 26.70 0.36 5.15
N ARG A 190 26.32 1.52 5.69
CA ARG A 190 25.21 1.64 6.64
C ARG A 190 23.88 1.32 5.98
N LEU A 191 23.68 1.78 4.75
CA LEU A 191 22.48 1.46 3.95
C LEU A 191 22.40 -0.05 3.67
N ASN A 192 23.49 -0.69 3.27
CA ASN A 192 23.50 -2.13 3.01
C ASN A 192 23.16 -2.93 4.28
N ALA A 193 23.72 -2.58 5.44
CA ALA A 193 23.39 -3.22 6.71
C ALA A 193 21.89 -3.07 7.07
N LEU A 194 21.32 -1.88 6.84
CA LEU A 194 19.88 -1.62 7.00
C LEU A 194 19.05 -2.51 6.09
N LEU A 195 19.39 -2.54 4.78
CA LEU A 195 18.64 -3.34 3.80
C LEU A 195 18.72 -4.84 4.09
N GLU A 196 19.87 -5.36 4.52
CA GLU A 196 20.01 -6.75 4.95
C GLU A 196 19.17 -7.08 6.18
N ARG A 197 19.13 -6.19 7.19
CA ARG A 197 18.29 -6.36 8.38
C ARG A 197 16.80 -6.43 7.99
N LEU A 198 16.35 -5.51 7.14
CA LEU A 198 14.96 -5.46 6.69
C LEU A 198 14.58 -6.66 5.82
N GLN A 199 15.46 -7.11 4.92
CA GLN A 199 15.19 -8.32 4.14
C GLN A 199 15.01 -9.56 5.05
N ARG A 200 15.79 -9.69 6.12
CA ARG A 200 15.58 -10.77 7.11
C ARG A 200 14.24 -10.59 7.85
N SER A 201 13.93 -9.39 8.30
CA SER A 201 12.66 -9.07 8.96
C SER A 201 11.45 -9.41 8.07
N LEU A 202 11.45 -8.97 6.82
CA LEU A 202 10.36 -9.17 5.87
C LEU A 202 10.09 -10.64 5.50
N THR A 203 11.01 -11.57 5.82
CA THR A 203 10.72 -13.01 5.70
C THR A 203 9.60 -13.45 6.64
N HIS A 204 9.44 -12.81 7.79
CA HIS A 204 8.33 -13.07 8.72
C HIS A 204 7.00 -12.69 8.10
N TYR A 205 6.90 -11.50 7.48
CA TYR A 205 5.68 -11.08 6.79
C TYR A 205 5.26 -12.06 5.68
N ILE A 206 6.19 -12.45 4.80
CA ILE A 206 5.91 -13.45 3.76
C ILE A 206 5.58 -14.81 4.39
N GLY A 207 6.17 -15.14 5.54
CA GLY A 207 5.85 -16.34 6.33
C GLY A 207 4.41 -16.37 6.84
N GLY A 208 3.80 -15.21 7.13
CA GLY A 208 2.43 -15.10 7.63
C GLY A 208 1.34 -15.46 6.62
N PHE A 209 1.66 -15.43 5.32
CA PHE A 209 0.72 -15.94 4.31
C PHE A 209 0.69 -17.47 4.30
N ALA A 210 -0.47 -18.05 4.03
CA ALA A 210 -0.60 -19.48 3.80
C ALA A 210 0.26 -19.93 2.58
N GLU A 211 0.60 -21.21 2.50
CA GLU A 211 1.47 -21.73 1.44
C GLU A 211 0.87 -21.65 0.02
N ASP A 212 -0.44 -21.48 -0.09
CA ASP A 212 -1.16 -21.22 -1.34
C ASP A 212 -1.30 -19.73 -1.69
N GLY A 213 -0.68 -18.85 -0.88
CA GLY A 213 -0.66 -17.40 -1.04
C GLY A 213 -1.86 -16.66 -0.41
N THR A 214 -2.71 -17.34 0.32
CA THR A 214 -3.88 -16.72 0.96
C THR A 214 -3.45 -15.80 2.10
N CYS A 215 -3.99 -14.59 2.13
CA CYS A 215 -3.91 -13.70 3.27
C CYS A 215 -4.99 -14.07 4.29
N MET A 216 -4.57 -14.57 5.46
CA MET A 216 -5.49 -15.02 6.50
C MET A 216 -6.24 -13.86 7.18
N GLU A 217 -5.68 -12.66 7.13
CA GLU A 217 -6.28 -11.43 7.65
C GLU A 217 -7.43 -10.90 6.77
N GLY A 218 -7.54 -11.35 5.52
CA GLY A 218 -8.53 -10.89 4.55
C GLY A 218 -7.98 -9.98 3.45
N LEU A 219 -8.85 -9.59 2.52
CA LEU A 219 -8.46 -8.88 1.30
C LEU A 219 -7.95 -7.46 1.55
N ASP A 220 -8.51 -6.74 2.51
CA ASP A 220 -8.13 -5.35 2.79
C ASP A 220 -6.71 -5.29 3.39
N TYR A 221 -6.39 -6.17 4.33
CA TYR A 221 -5.04 -6.31 4.90
C TYR A 221 -4.01 -6.81 3.87
N PHE A 222 -4.42 -7.69 2.95
CA PHE A 222 -3.59 -8.04 1.79
C PHE A 222 -3.20 -6.79 1.02
N SER A 223 -4.18 -5.98 0.62
CA SER A 223 -3.95 -4.76 -0.16
C SER A 223 -3.05 -3.77 0.59
N TYR A 224 -3.21 -3.65 1.90
CA TYR A 224 -2.42 -2.76 2.75
C TYR A 224 -0.97 -3.24 2.88
N GLY A 225 -0.73 -4.39 3.50
CA GLY A 225 0.62 -4.86 3.76
C GLY A 225 1.42 -5.14 2.48
N PHE A 226 0.80 -5.81 1.51
CA PHE A 226 1.51 -6.22 0.30
C PHE A 226 1.89 -5.04 -0.61
N ALA A 227 1.13 -3.92 -0.59
CA ALA A 227 1.51 -2.72 -1.33
C ALA A 227 2.84 -2.14 -0.84
N TYR A 228 3.10 -2.11 0.46
CA TYR A 228 4.36 -1.63 1.03
C TYR A 228 5.51 -2.61 0.79
N TYR A 229 5.26 -3.91 0.91
CA TYR A 229 6.25 -4.92 0.54
C TYR A 229 6.67 -4.80 -0.93
N VAL A 230 5.70 -4.67 -1.85
CA VAL A 230 5.97 -4.52 -3.29
C VAL A 230 6.67 -3.19 -3.59
N GLY A 231 6.28 -2.10 -2.91
CA GLY A 231 6.95 -0.80 -3.05
C GLY A 231 8.43 -0.87 -2.64
N PHE A 232 8.73 -1.52 -1.53
CA PHE A 232 10.11 -1.77 -1.11
C PHE A 232 10.86 -2.69 -2.09
N ALA A 233 10.23 -3.80 -2.50
CA ALA A 233 10.83 -4.76 -3.43
C ALA A 233 11.19 -4.13 -4.78
N GLU A 234 10.31 -3.28 -5.32
CA GLU A 234 10.58 -2.51 -6.55
C GLU A 234 11.79 -1.59 -6.38
N MET A 235 11.82 -0.80 -5.31
CA MET A 235 12.94 0.11 -5.06
C MET A 235 14.26 -0.65 -4.85
N LEU A 236 14.24 -1.75 -4.10
CA LEU A 236 15.42 -2.60 -3.87
C LEU A 236 15.92 -3.22 -5.19
N TYR A 237 15.02 -3.70 -6.03
CA TYR A 237 15.36 -4.22 -7.35
C TYR A 237 16.06 -3.16 -8.20
N ARG A 238 15.54 -1.93 -8.23
CA ARG A 238 16.16 -0.80 -8.96
C ARG A 238 17.49 -0.38 -8.34
N TYR A 239 17.55 -0.26 -7.00
CA TYR A 239 18.78 0.13 -6.30
C TYR A 239 19.92 -0.86 -6.52
N THR A 240 19.61 -2.16 -6.53
CA THR A 240 20.59 -3.23 -6.75
C THR A 240 20.84 -3.55 -8.24
N ASN A 241 20.28 -2.77 -9.17
CA ASN A 241 20.34 -3.03 -10.62
C ASN A 241 19.91 -4.47 -10.97
N GLY A 242 18.82 -4.92 -10.39
CA GLY A 242 18.23 -6.23 -10.64
C GLY A 242 18.89 -7.41 -9.92
N LYS A 243 19.91 -7.19 -9.07
CA LYS A 243 20.61 -8.28 -8.37
C LYS A 243 19.77 -8.89 -7.24
N THR A 244 18.92 -8.09 -6.60
CA THR A 244 18.03 -8.55 -5.54
C THR A 244 16.59 -8.38 -6.00
N ASP A 245 15.90 -9.49 -6.22
CA ASP A 245 14.51 -9.54 -6.66
C ASP A 245 13.67 -10.32 -5.64
N LEU A 246 13.05 -9.63 -4.71
CA LEU A 246 12.22 -10.25 -3.68
C LEU A 246 10.93 -10.86 -4.25
N LEU A 247 10.45 -10.35 -5.40
CA LEU A 247 9.25 -10.83 -6.07
C LEU A 247 9.49 -12.06 -6.97
N ALA A 248 10.74 -12.48 -7.16
CA ALA A 248 11.04 -13.71 -7.91
C ALA A 248 10.69 -15.00 -7.15
N GLN A 249 10.38 -14.91 -5.86
CA GLN A 249 10.02 -16.08 -5.04
C GLN A 249 8.65 -16.63 -5.44
N GLU A 250 8.53 -17.96 -5.55
CA GLU A 250 7.27 -18.63 -5.87
C GLU A 250 6.13 -18.26 -4.91
N LYS A 251 6.43 -18.11 -3.62
CA LYS A 251 5.45 -17.73 -2.61
C LYS A 251 4.90 -16.31 -2.88
N CYS A 252 5.76 -15.35 -3.27
CA CYS A 252 5.32 -14.01 -3.65
C CYS A 252 4.40 -14.01 -4.88
N HIS A 253 4.67 -14.88 -5.86
CA HIS A 253 3.77 -15.08 -7.00
C HIS A 253 2.40 -15.60 -6.55
N LYS A 254 2.35 -16.62 -5.71
CA LYS A 254 1.08 -17.15 -5.17
C LYS A 254 0.31 -16.08 -4.38
N ILE A 255 1.01 -15.29 -3.57
CA ILE A 255 0.41 -14.16 -2.83
C ILE A 255 -0.17 -13.13 -3.80
N ALA A 256 0.56 -12.74 -4.84
CA ALA A 256 0.08 -11.79 -5.84
C ALA A 256 -1.25 -12.23 -6.49
N LEU A 257 -1.42 -13.53 -6.73
CA LEU A 257 -2.65 -14.09 -7.30
C LEU A 257 -3.83 -14.19 -6.32
N PHE A 258 -3.64 -13.91 -5.03
CA PHE A 258 -4.70 -14.02 -4.03
C PHE A 258 -5.87 -13.08 -4.33
N GLN A 259 -5.59 -11.81 -4.61
CA GLN A 259 -6.61 -10.81 -4.86
C GLN A 259 -7.61 -11.23 -5.95
N GLN A 260 -7.13 -11.70 -7.10
CA GLN A 260 -8.01 -12.09 -8.22
C GLN A 260 -8.91 -13.30 -7.92
N LYS A 261 -8.55 -14.11 -6.90
CA LYS A 261 -9.37 -15.23 -6.44
C LYS A 261 -10.53 -14.78 -5.57
N CYS A 262 -10.42 -13.60 -4.94
CA CYS A 262 -11.39 -13.06 -4.01
C CYS A 262 -12.54 -12.31 -4.66
N TYR A 263 -12.45 -11.94 -5.94
CA TYR A 263 -13.49 -11.22 -6.66
C TYR A 263 -14.43 -12.13 -7.42
N PHE A 264 -15.73 -11.96 -7.19
CA PHE A 264 -16.76 -12.53 -8.04
C PHE A 264 -16.94 -11.69 -9.31
N PRO A 265 -17.52 -12.25 -10.41
CA PRO A 265 -17.74 -11.49 -11.64
C PRO A 265 -18.58 -10.21 -11.49
N SER A 266 -19.43 -10.15 -10.46
CA SER A 266 -20.23 -8.97 -10.08
C SER A 266 -19.38 -7.84 -9.47
N GLY A 267 -18.10 -8.05 -9.14
CA GLY A 267 -17.29 -7.13 -8.37
C GLY A 267 -17.46 -7.26 -6.85
N ARG A 268 -18.30 -8.20 -6.39
CA ARG A 268 -18.37 -8.57 -4.97
C ARG A 268 -17.12 -9.32 -4.56
N THR A 269 -16.80 -9.30 -3.29
CA THR A 269 -15.61 -9.90 -2.70
C THR A 269 -15.92 -10.88 -1.58
N LEU A 270 -14.99 -11.76 -1.29
CA LEU A 270 -15.05 -12.62 -0.12
C LEU A 270 -14.96 -11.77 1.15
N SER A 271 -15.93 -11.93 2.04
CA SER A 271 -15.97 -11.23 3.33
C SER A 271 -15.53 -12.12 4.50
N PHE A 272 -14.49 -12.93 4.29
CA PHE A 272 -13.85 -13.71 5.35
C PHE A 272 -12.86 -12.86 6.13
N SER A 273 -12.69 -13.16 7.42
CA SER A 273 -11.88 -12.36 8.34
C SER A 273 -12.31 -10.89 8.32
N ASP A 274 -11.41 -9.91 8.24
CA ASP A 274 -11.77 -8.48 8.15
C ASP A 274 -12.10 -8.01 6.71
N GLY A 275 -12.37 -8.93 5.79
CA GLY A 275 -12.79 -8.59 4.43
C GLY A 275 -14.25 -8.09 4.37
N ASN A 276 -14.52 -7.17 3.45
CA ASN A 276 -15.85 -6.68 3.15
C ASN A 276 -16.41 -7.32 1.88
N SER A 277 -17.75 -7.40 1.78
CA SER A 277 -18.40 -7.94 0.58
C SER A 277 -18.31 -7.02 -0.66
N ARG A 278 -17.75 -5.81 -0.50
CA ARG A 278 -17.54 -4.80 -1.55
C ARG A 278 -16.19 -4.10 -1.40
N ASP A 279 -15.14 -4.87 -1.17
CA ASP A 279 -13.80 -4.30 -1.11
C ASP A 279 -13.38 -3.73 -2.46
N SER A 280 -12.71 -2.60 -2.39
CA SER A 280 -12.03 -1.99 -3.53
C SER A 280 -10.54 -2.36 -3.52
N TYR A 281 -9.91 -2.41 -4.67
CA TYR A 281 -8.50 -2.74 -4.79
C TYR A 281 -7.63 -1.55 -5.23
N ARG A 282 -6.34 -1.61 -4.95
CA ARG A 282 -5.36 -0.65 -5.43
C ARG A 282 -5.00 -0.94 -6.89
N MET A 283 -5.37 -0.01 -7.78
CA MET A 283 -5.13 -0.16 -9.22
C MET A 283 -3.64 -0.25 -9.53
N GLY A 284 -2.84 0.63 -8.94
CA GLY A 284 -1.39 0.63 -9.17
C GLY A 284 -0.73 -0.69 -8.77
N LEU A 285 -1.06 -1.21 -7.57
CA LEU A 285 -0.55 -2.51 -7.12
C LEU A 285 -0.89 -3.61 -8.13
N SER A 286 -2.15 -3.70 -8.54
CA SER A 286 -2.61 -4.73 -9.49
C SER A 286 -1.95 -4.59 -10.86
N CYS A 287 -1.77 -3.37 -11.36
CA CYS A 287 -1.05 -3.09 -12.60
C CYS A 287 0.43 -3.51 -12.50
N TYR A 288 1.12 -3.17 -11.40
CA TYR A 288 2.50 -3.57 -11.19
C TYR A 288 2.67 -5.09 -11.14
N LEU A 289 1.81 -5.77 -10.38
CA LEU A 289 1.83 -7.23 -10.29
C LEU A 289 1.52 -7.90 -11.65
N ALA A 290 0.63 -7.33 -12.46
CA ALA A 290 0.34 -7.83 -13.81
C ALA A 290 1.51 -7.65 -14.79
N MET A 291 2.37 -6.66 -14.58
CA MET A 291 3.63 -6.54 -15.34
C MET A 291 4.67 -7.61 -14.92
N ARG A 292 4.61 -8.05 -13.66
CA ARG A 292 5.54 -9.04 -13.10
C ARG A 292 5.11 -10.49 -13.35
N TYR A 293 3.82 -10.78 -13.29
CA TYR A 293 3.26 -12.13 -13.33
C TYR A 293 2.23 -12.25 -14.47
N PRO A 294 2.54 -13.03 -15.53
CA PRO A 294 1.71 -13.08 -16.74
C PRO A 294 0.30 -13.65 -16.55
N ASP A 295 0.07 -14.41 -15.49
CA ASP A 295 -1.20 -15.03 -15.12
C ASP A 295 -2.03 -14.18 -14.14
N MET A 296 -1.52 -13.00 -13.78
CA MET A 296 -2.27 -12.00 -13.02
C MET A 296 -3.38 -11.39 -13.89
N VAL A 297 -4.59 -11.38 -13.36
CA VAL A 297 -5.78 -10.77 -13.99
C VAL A 297 -6.24 -9.61 -13.13
N LEU A 298 -6.42 -8.44 -13.75
CA LEU A 298 -6.94 -7.28 -13.05
C LEU A 298 -8.42 -7.50 -12.70
N PRO A 299 -8.86 -7.20 -11.47
CA PRO A 299 -10.28 -7.11 -11.15
C PRO A 299 -10.97 -6.01 -11.97
N PRO A 300 -12.32 -5.99 -12.01
CA PRO A 300 -13.05 -4.97 -12.77
C PRO A 300 -12.63 -3.55 -12.35
N VAL A 301 -12.35 -2.68 -13.34
CA VAL A 301 -11.92 -1.29 -13.08
C VAL A 301 -12.96 -0.50 -12.27
N SER A 302 -14.25 -0.85 -12.43
CA SER A 302 -15.36 -0.22 -11.70
C SER A 302 -15.31 -0.37 -10.18
N VAL A 303 -14.55 -1.34 -9.66
CA VAL A 303 -14.37 -1.56 -8.20
C VAL A 303 -12.97 -1.14 -7.73
N ALA A 304 -12.20 -0.48 -8.57
CA ALA A 304 -10.91 0.07 -8.17
C ALA A 304 -11.08 1.20 -7.16
N ARG A 305 -10.17 1.29 -6.19
CA ARG A 305 -10.17 2.31 -5.15
C ARG A 305 -9.78 3.66 -5.73
N GLY A 306 -10.68 4.64 -5.64
CA GLY A 306 -10.37 6.03 -5.95
C GLY A 306 -9.53 6.69 -4.85
N PHE A 307 -9.02 7.90 -5.12
CA PHE A 307 -8.16 8.63 -4.18
C PHE A 307 -8.77 8.80 -2.78
N GLU A 308 -10.06 9.12 -2.68
CA GLU A 308 -10.77 9.28 -1.41
C GLU A 308 -11.25 7.97 -0.78
N GLY A 309 -11.07 6.84 -1.46
CA GLY A 309 -11.40 5.53 -0.94
C GLY A 309 -10.46 5.01 0.14
N ASP A 310 -9.32 5.70 0.39
CA ASP A 310 -8.41 5.46 1.51
C ASP A 310 -8.51 6.59 2.51
N SER A 311 -9.23 6.39 3.61
CA SER A 311 -9.42 7.39 4.66
C SER A 311 -8.12 7.83 5.36
N CYS A 312 -7.04 7.04 5.26
CA CYS A 312 -5.73 7.37 5.81
C CYS A 312 -4.85 8.15 4.82
N PHE A 313 -5.26 8.27 3.55
CA PHE A 313 -4.54 8.99 2.49
C PHE A 313 -3.06 8.58 2.38
N ARG A 314 -2.79 7.28 2.40
CA ARG A 314 -1.45 6.69 2.35
C ARG A 314 -0.68 7.13 1.11
N PHE A 315 0.33 7.98 1.31
CA PHE A 315 1.05 8.64 0.22
C PHE A 315 1.68 7.66 -0.77
N LEU A 316 2.42 6.67 -0.26
CA LEU A 316 3.06 5.66 -1.11
C LEU A 316 2.04 5.00 -2.04
N CYS A 317 0.93 4.53 -1.48
CA CYS A 317 -0.11 3.86 -2.25
C CYS A 317 -0.74 4.80 -3.29
N ASN A 318 -1.08 6.03 -2.90
CA ASN A 318 -1.71 7.01 -3.78
C ASN A 318 -0.79 7.40 -4.95
N LEU A 319 0.50 7.60 -4.69
CA LEU A 319 1.47 7.90 -5.74
C LEU A 319 1.67 6.69 -6.67
N ARG A 320 1.74 5.47 -6.12
CA ARG A 320 1.87 4.22 -6.91
C ARG A 320 0.61 3.92 -7.72
N ASP A 321 -0.58 4.26 -7.24
CA ASP A 321 -1.82 4.14 -8.04
C ASP A 321 -1.72 4.98 -9.33
N VAL A 322 -1.02 6.10 -9.31
CA VAL A 322 -0.75 6.90 -10.51
C VAL A 322 0.42 6.34 -11.33
N LEU A 323 1.59 6.15 -10.71
CA LEU A 323 2.82 5.83 -11.43
C LEU A 323 2.78 4.42 -12.03
N TRP A 324 2.41 3.41 -11.27
CA TRP A 324 2.37 2.03 -11.75
C TRP A 324 1.27 1.79 -12.78
N THR A 325 0.14 2.48 -12.67
CA THR A 325 -0.90 2.43 -13.71
C THR A 325 -0.42 3.06 -15.01
N ARG A 326 0.30 4.20 -14.95
CA ARG A 326 0.94 4.81 -16.13
C ARG A 326 1.96 3.88 -16.78
N ASP A 327 2.77 3.23 -15.98
CA ASP A 327 3.81 2.33 -16.51
C ASP A 327 3.19 1.09 -17.14
N TYR A 328 2.15 0.51 -16.53
CA TYR A 328 1.39 -0.59 -17.13
C TYR A 328 0.79 -0.22 -18.50
N LEU A 329 0.15 0.96 -18.58
CA LEU A 329 -0.41 1.44 -19.86
C LEU A 329 0.66 1.60 -20.95
N LYS A 330 1.84 2.15 -20.60
CA LYS A 330 2.97 2.27 -21.54
C LYS A 330 3.48 0.92 -22.02
N GLU A 331 3.59 -0.07 -21.12
CA GLU A 331 4.03 -1.42 -21.50
C GLU A 331 3.01 -2.13 -22.40
N GLU A 332 1.72 -1.97 -22.14
CA GLU A 332 0.68 -2.53 -23.01
C GLU A 332 0.65 -1.86 -24.40
N GLU A 333 0.90 -0.55 -24.49
CA GLU A 333 1.06 0.17 -25.77
C GLU A 333 2.26 -0.36 -26.58
N LYS A 334 3.40 -0.59 -25.92
CA LYS A 334 4.59 -1.15 -26.59
C LYS A 334 4.31 -2.56 -27.13
N LYS A 335 3.62 -3.42 -26.36
CA LYS A 335 3.24 -4.76 -26.80
C LYS A 335 2.36 -4.72 -28.05
N GLN A 336 1.33 -3.85 -28.07
CA GLN A 336 0.45 -3.68 -29.22
C GLN A 336 1.16 -3.15 -30.45
N ALA A 337 2.07 -2.18 -30.27
CA ALA A 337 2.91 -1.65 -31.36
C ALA A 337 3.82 -2.74 -31.94
N ALA A 338 4.40 -3.62 -31.11
CA ALA A 338 5.23 -4.73 -31.55
C ALA A 338 4.43 -5.80 -32.31
N GLU A 339 3.20 -6.10 -31.90
CA GLU A 339 2.31 -7.04 -32.57
C GLU A 339 1.77 -6.51 -33.93
N SER A 340 1.76 -5.20 -34.11
CA SER A 340 1.27 -4.55 -35.34
C SER A 340 2.30 -4.46 -36.48
N VAL A 341 3.57 -4.87 -36.24
CA VAL A 341 4.62 -4.89 -37.28
C VAL A 341 4.52 -6.19 -38.09
N PRO A 342 4.19 -6.15 -39.40
CA PRO A 342 4.11 -7.36 -40.21
C PRO A 342 5.51 -7.91 -40.47
N GLY A 343 5.88 -9.06 -39.89
CA GLY A 343 7.12 -9.71 -40.32
C GLY A 343 7.78 -10.72 -39.38
N GLU A 344 7.43 -10.83 -38.12
CA GLU A 344 7.98 -11.90 -37.27
C GLU A 344 6.86 -12.65 -36.54
N SER A 345 6.47 -13.80 -37.11
CA SER A 345 5.61 -14.77 -36.45
C SER A 345 6.37 -15.47 -35.34
N CYS A 346 6.55 -14.82 -34.20
CA CYS A 346 6.69 -15.53 -32.96
C CYS A 346 5.28 -15.93 -32.50
N ALA A 347 5.05 -17.23 -32.41
CA ALA A 347 3.79 -17.80 -31.92
C ALA A 347 3.53 -17.30 -30.49
N ALA A 348 2.98 -16.10 -30.36
CA ALA A 348 2.37 -15.60 -29.16
C ALA A 348 1.10 -16.46 -28.95
N LYS A 349 1.16 -17.35 -27.97
CA LYS A 349 -0.06 -17.95 -27.41
C LYS A 349 -0.96 -16.80 -27.00
N GLY A 350 -2.02 -16.57 -27.78
CA GLY A 350 -3.01 -15.54 -27.53
C GLY A 350 -3.44 -15.67 -26.05
N LYS A 351 -3.41 -14.55 -25.33
CA LYS A 351 -4.17 -14.43 -24.09
C LYS A 351 -5.65 -14.60 -24.53
N GLU A 352 -6.17 -15.81 -24.43
CA GLU A 352 -7.61 -15.99 -24.39
C GLU A 352 -8.10 -15.09 -23.26
N SER A 353 -8.83 -14.04 -23.59
CA SER A 353 -9.72 -13.43 -22.61
C SER A 353 -10.48 -14.59 -22.00
N ALA A 354 -10.30 -14.80 -20.70
CA ALA A 354 -10.94 -15.91 -20.02
C ALA A 354 -12.43 -15.83 -20.34
N LYS A 355 -12.86 -16.63 -21.31
CA LYS A 355 -14.27 -16.89 -21.52
C LYS A 355 -14.75 -17.54 -20.25
N THR A 356 -15.53 -16.81 -19.47
CA THR A 356 -16.16 -17.22 -18.21
C THR A 356 -17.25 -18.26 -18.41
N ASP A 357 -17.04 -19.21 -19.31
CA ASP A 357 -18.06 -20.16 -19.73
C ASP A 357 -18.03 -21.49 -18.97
N GLU A 358 -17.10 -21.65 -18.02
CA GLU A 358 -17.01 -22.82 -17.17
C GLU A 358 -17.12 -22.48 -15.69
N ASN A 359 -17.83 -23.30 -14.91
CA ASN A 359 -17.80 -23.22 -13.46
C ASN A 359 -16.36 -23.44 -12.99
N LYS A 360 -15.75 -22.45 -12.38
CA LYS A 360 -14.39 -22.53 -11.88
C LYS A 360 -14.43 -22.74 -10.37
N VAL A 361 -13.88 -23.87 -9.93
CA VAL A 361 -13.69 -24.15 -8.50
C VAL A 361 -12.22 -23.98 -8.16
N MET A 362 -11.94 -23.21 -7.13
CA MET A 362 -10.60 -22.99 -6.56
C MET A 362 -10.60 -23.52 -5.14
N VAL A 363 -9.59 -24.30 -4.80
CA VAL A 363 -9.36 -24.81 -3.45
C VAL A 363 -8.06 -24.25 -2.94
N LEU A 364 -8.14 -23.40 -1.93
CA LEU A 364 -6.99 -22.87 -1.20
C LEU A 364 -6.74 -23.82 -0.04
N THR A 365 -5.95 -24.86 -0.30
CA THR A 365 -5.81 -26.01 0.60
C THR A 365 -5.15 -25.68 1.92
N ALA A 366 -4.19 -24.76 1.92
CA ALA A 366 -3.49 -24.36 3.13
C ALA A 366 -4.37 -23.49 4.03
N ALA A 367 -5.14 -22.56 3.46
CA ALA A 367 -6.12 -21.75 4.16
C ALA A 367 -7.46 -22.47 4.40
N GLN A 368 -7.68 -23.63 3.77
CA GLN A 368 -8.92 -24.39 3.80
C GLN A 368 -10.14 -23.57 3.28
N TRP A 369 -9.93 -22.74 2.27
CA TRP A 369 -11.00 -21.99 1.61
C TRP A 369 -11.36 -22.67 0.29
N ASN A 370 -12.66 -22.75 -0.01
CA ASN A 370 -13.16 -23.22 -1.29
C ASN A 370 -13.98 -22.10 -1.93
N ILE A 371 -13.69 -21.77 -3.19
CA ILE A 371 -14.32 -20.69 -3.93
C ILE A 371 -14.81 -21.25 -5.27
N ALA A 372 -16.08 -21.10 -5.55
CA ALA A 372 -16.69 -21.53 -6.81
C ALA A 372 -17.33 -20.33 -7.51
N HIS A 373 -16.93 -20.07 -8.75
CA HIS A 373 -17.56 -19.08 -9.62
C HIS A 373 -18.49 -19.79 -10.60
N GLY A 374 -19.76 -19.37 -10.64
CA GLY A 374 -20.78 -19.89 -11.55
C GLY A 374 -20.85 -19.11 -12.84
N LYS A 375 -21.29 -19.75 -13.92
CA LYS A 375 -21.44 -19.17 -15.29
C LYS A 375 -22.33 -17.93 -15.36
N SER A 376 -23.32 -17.83 -14.49
CA SER A 376 -24.31 -16.74 -14.44
C SER A 376 -23.88 -15.55 -13.57
N GLY A 377 -22.60 -15.45 -13.21
CA GLY A 377 -22.11 -14.40 -12.30
C GLY A 377 -22.34 -14.70 -10.81
N GLY A 378 -23.04 -15.80 -10.49
CA GLY A 378 -23.17 -16.28 -9.13
C GLY A 378 -21.93 -17.04 -8.67
N GLY A 379 -21.94 -17.48 -7.41
CA GLY A 379 -20.85 -18.24 -6.86
C GLY A 379 -21.09 -18.67 -5.41
N MET A 380 -20.13 -19.38 -4.88
CA MET A 380 -20.14 -19.84 -3.49
C MET A 380 -18.71 -19.79 -2.95
N ALA A 381 -18.56 -19.44 -1.69
CA ALA A 381 -17.31 -19.68 -0.98
C ALA A 381 -17.59 -20.23 0.41
N CYS A 382 -16.68 -21.05 0.92
CA CYS A 382 -16.71 -21.53 2.29
C CYS A 382 -15.33 -21.48 2.92
N LYS A 383 -15.28 -21.18 4.22
CA LYS A 383 -14.08 -21.06 5.03
C LYS A 383 -13.98 -22.24 6.01
N GLY A 384 -12.84 -22.93 5.94
CA GLY A 384 -12.37 -23.81 7.00
C GLY A 384 -11.39 -23.10 7.92
N GLY A 385 -10.26 -23.73 8.24
CA GLY A 385 -9.23 -23.14 9.09
C GLY A 385 -9.48 -23.34 10.57
N HIS A 386 -9.01 -22.41 11.41
CA HIS A 386 -9.15 -22.48 12.87
C HIS A 386 -9.30 -21.07 13.49
N ASN A 387 -9.85 -21.00 14.71
CA ASN A 387 -10.13 -19.73 15.40
C ASN A 387 -8.87 -19.02 15.98
N GLY A 388 -7.67 -19.52 15.74
CA GLY A 388 -6.40 -18.87 16.10
C GLY A 388 -5.77 -18.06 14.97
N GLU A 389 -6.47 -17.86 13.85
CA GLU A 389 -6.00 -17.03 12.73
C GLU A 389 -6.03 -15.54 13.09
N PRO A 390 -5.11 -14.72 12.55
CA PRO A 390 -5.19 -13.28 12.70
C PRO A 390 -6.53 -12.73 12.19
N HIS A 391 -7.10 -11.73 12.89
CA HIS A 391 -8.39 -11.12 12.54
C HIS A 391 -9.55 -12.12 12.40
N ASN A 392 -9.52 -13.20 13.18
CA ASN A 392 -10.56 -14.23 13.19
C ASN A 392 -11.85 -13.73 13.85
N HIS A 393 -13.00 -14.06 13.24
CA HIS A 393 -14.34 -13.70 13.73
C HIS A 393 -15.10 -14.90 14.32
N ASN A 394 -14.41 -16.00 14.66
CA ASN A 394 -15.02 -17.29 15.05
C ASN A 394 -15.95 -17.84 13.96
N ASP A 395 -15.56 -17.67 12.71
CA ASP A 395 -16.34 -17.90 11.50
C ASP A 395 -15.95 -19.17 10.74
N VAL A 396 -15.28 -20.12 11.41
CA VAL A 396 -14.95 -21.43 10.86
C VAL A 396 -16.24 -22.18 10.47
N GLY A 397 -16.32 -22.64 9.23
CA GLY A 397 -17.50 -23.28 8.67
C GLY A 397 -18.51 -22.31 8.07
N SER A 398 -18.22 -21.00 8.05
CA SER A 398 -19.07 -20.03 7.36
C SER A 398 -19.01 -20.23 5.85
N PHE A 399 -20.05 -19.79 5.17
CA PHE A 399 -20.13 -19.80 3.72
C PHE A 399 -20.83 -18.53 3.19
N LEU A 400 -20.52 -18.18 1.97
CA LEU A 400 -21.11 -17.11 1.21
C LEU A 400 -21.75 -17.73 -0.04
N TYR A 401 -22.94 -17.26 -0.37
CA TYR A 401 -23.59 -17.65 -1.62
C TYR A 401 -23.95 -16.40 -2.43
N MET A 402 -23.59 -16.39 -3.70
CA MET A 402 -23.84 -15.29 -4.63
C MET A 402 -24.89 -15.70 -5.66
N LEU A 403 -25.94 -14.92 -5.74
CA LEU A 403 -26.96 -15.04 -6.79
C LEU A 403 -26.94 -13.74 -7.63
N GLY A 404 -26.24 -13.78 -8.75
CA GLY A 404 -25.98 -12.56 -9.53
C GLY A 404 -25.14 -11.57 -8.70
N ASP A 405 -25.69 -10.40 -8.39
CA ASP A 405 -25.04 -9.34 -7.57
C ASP A 405 -25.47 -9.36 -6.08
N GLU A 406 -26.37 -10.24 -5.72
CA GLU A 406 -26.82 -10.39 -4.33
C GLU A 406 -25.98 -11.44 -3.61
N MET A 407 -25.51 -11.10 -2.41
CA MET A 407 -24.83 -12.01 -1.48
C MET A 407 -25.80 -12.40 -0.38
N LEU A 408 -25.94 -13.71 -0.16
CA LEU A 408 -26.81 -14.33 0.84
C LEU A 408 -25.95 -15.02 1.92
#